data_3ed82017a1a825845971e8b6951d12cd
#
_entry.id   3ed82017a1a825845971e8b6951d12cd
#
_cell.length_a   1.000
_cell.length_b   1.000
_cell.length_c   1.000
_cell.angle_alpha   90.00
_cell.angle_beta   90.00
_cell.angle_gamma   90.00
#
_symmetry.space_group_name_H-M   'P 1'
#
loop_
_entity.id
_entity.type
_entity.pdbx_description
1 polymer ?
#
loop_
_entity_poly.entity_id
_entity_poly.type
_entity_poly.pdbx_seq_one_letter_code
_entity_poly.pdbx_strand_id
1 'polypeptide(L)'
;NIIFAYGVDKFLKRSCEAGVSGFIVPDLPCEECEEFALKCKELNLCLVPLISVTSGGRADGILKFGSGFIYVLGAIGVSGSKRADEDRIKNLVLELKKKSDLPVAVGFGIKNKDDVSEVKKYADAAIIGTQIVKLCAKFSGKELVKEVDKLF
;
A
#
# COMPACT_ATOMS: atom_id res chain seq x y z
N ASN A 1 3.00 10.78 -15.59
CA ASN A 1 3.04 9.37 -15.20
C ASN A 1 3.61 8.52 -16.34
N ILE A 2 4.56 7.63 -16.02
CA ILE A 2 5.26 6.80 -17.03
C ILE A 2 4.36 5.75 -17.69
N ILE A 3 3.33 5.28 -16.99
CA ILE A 3 2.36 4.30 -17.53
C ILE A 3 1.59 4.93 -18.69
N PHE A 4 1.12 6.16 -18.50
CA PHE A 4 0.39 6.90 -19.55
C PHE A 4 1.30 7.23 -20.74
N ALA A 5 2.55 7.62 -20.49
CA ALA A 5 3.52 7.86 -21.56
C ALA A 5 3.87 6.59 -22.36
N TYR A 6 3.88 5.41 -21.71
CA TYR A 6 4.10 4.13 -22.37
C TYR A 6 2.87 3.65 -23.17
N GLY A 7 1.69 4.12 -22.82
CA GLY A 7 0.39 3.69 -23.31
C GLY A 7 -0.25 2.62 -22.41
N VAL A 8 -1.39 2.98 -21.82
CA VAL A 8 -2.07 2.16 -20.79
C VAL A 8 -2.35 0.74 -21.27
N ASP A 9 -2.98 0.57 -22.44
CA ASP A 9 -3.35 -0.76 -22.96
C ASP A 9 -2.14 -1.65 -23.19
N LYS A 10 -1.08 -1.07 -23.77
CA LYS A 10 0.18 -1.79 -24.01
C LYS A 10 0.86 -2.18 -22.70
N PHE A 11 0.83 -1.27 -21.69
CA PHE A 11 1.38 -1.52 -20.38
C PHE A 11 0.65 -2.67 -19.67
N LEU A 12 -0.68 -2.60 -19.62
CA LEU A 12 -1.51 -3.61 -18.95
C LEU A 12 -1.36 -4.98 -19.61
N LYS A 13 -1.39 -5.06 -20.94
CA LYS A 13 -1.18 -6.31 -21.68
C LYS A 13 0.16 -6.96 -21.35
N ARG A 14 1.25 -6.18 -21.40
CA ARG A 14 2.59 -6.70 -21.06
C ARG A 14 2.72 -7.09 -19.59
N SER A 15 2.01 -6.40 -18.72
CA SER A 15 1.98 -6.75 -17.30
C SER A 15 1.30 -8.10 -17.06
N CYS A 16 0.19 -8.38 -17.76
CA CYS A 16 -0.44 -9.71 -17.72
C CYS A 16 0.50 -10.80 -18.23
N GLU A 17 1.17 -10.57 -19.38
CA GLU A 17 2.14 -11.51 -19.97
C GLU A 17 3.32 -11.77 -19.01
N ALA A 18 3.69 -10.78 -18.19
CA ALA A 18 4.73 -10.90 -17.17
C ALA A 18 4.26 -11.51 -15.84
N GLY A 19 2.97 -11.84 -15.68
CA GLY A 19 2.39 -12.42 -14.47
C GLY A 19 2.14 -11.42 -13.34
N VAL A 20 2.00 -10.12 -13.66
CA VAL A 20 1.62 -9.09 -12.66
C VAL A 20 0.17 -9.32 -12.23
N SER A 21 -0.11 -9.21 -10.93
CA SER A 21 -1.44 -9.38 -10.35
C SER A 21 -2.15 -8.06 -10.03
N GLY A 22 -1.42 -6.95 -9.98
CA GLY A 22 -1.99 -5.64 -9.69
C GLY A 22 -0.95 -4.55 -9.54
N PHE A 23 -1.43 -3.32 -9.31
CA PHE A 23 -0.61 -2.12 -9.30
C PHE A 23 -0.87 -1.26 -8.07
N ILE A 24 0.20 -0.64 -7.58
CA ILE A 24 0.18 0.50 -6.69
C ILE A 24 0.71 1.68 -7.49
N VAL A 25 -0.12 2.68 -7.76
CA VAL A 25 0.22 3.84 -8.61
C VAL A 25 0.09 5.12 -7.79
N PRO A 26 1.15 5.56 -7.10
CA PRO A 26 1.07 6.68 -6.15
C PRO A 26 0.76 8.04 -6.77
N ASP A 27 1.07 8.20 -8.03
CA ASP A 27 0.91 9.43 -8.81
C ASP A 27 -0.30 9.41 -9.77
N LEU A 28 -1.26 8.49 -9.53
CA LEU A 28 -2.54 8.45 -10.25
C LEU A 28 -3.61 9.20 -9.42
N PRO A 29 -4.07 10.37 -9.88
CA PRO A 29 -5.14 11.10 -9.22
C PRO A 29 -6.45 10.28 -9.22
N CYS A 30 -7.24 10.43 -8.16
CA CYS A 30 -8.52 9.71 -8.04
C CYS A 30 -9.47 10.02 -9.21
N GLU A 31 -9.44 11.27 -9.69
CA GLU A 31 -10.25 11.77 -10.79
C GLU A 31 -9.91 11.10 -12.14
N GLU A 32 -8.69 10.60 -12.28
CA GLU A 32 -8.19 9.93 -13.51
C GLU A 32 -8.13 8.41 -13.37
N CYS A 33 -8.47 7.85 -12.19
CA CYS A 33 -8.27 6.43 -11.94
C CYS A 33 -9.38 5.53 -12.51
N GLU A 34 -10.56 6.08 -12.87
CA GLU A 34 -11.72 5.29 -13.29
C GLU A 34 -11.43 4.45 -14.54
N GLU A 35 -10.96 5.07 -15.61
CA GLU A 35 -10.65 4.36 -16.86
C GLU A 35 -9.56 3.31 -16.66
N PHE A 36 -8.50 3.66 -15.91
CA PHE A 36 -7.42 2.74 -15.60
C PHE A 36 -7.89 1.55 -14.77
N ALA A 37 -8.75 1.79 -13.77
CA ALA A 37 -9.31 0.75 -12.92
C ALA A 37 -10.23 -0.20 -13.69
N LEU A 38 -11.07 0.32 -14.59
CA LEU A 38 -11.94 -0.50 -15.44
C LEU A 38 -11.10 -1.43 -16.34
N LYS A 39 -10.07 -0.91 -16.99
CA LYS A 39 -9.14 -1.72 -17.79
C LYS A 39 -8.39 -2.77 -16.96
N CYS A 40 -7.96 -2.42 -15.75
CA CYS A 40 -7.38 -3.39 -14.82
C CYS A 40 -8.36 -4.52 -14.52
N LYS A 41 -9.60 -4.19 -14.20
CA LYS A 41 -10.67 -5.15 -13.88
C LYS A 41 -10.95 -6.12 -15.04
N GLU A 42 -11.02 -5.64 -16.27
CA GLU A 42 -11.21 -6.45 -17.47
C GLU A 42 -10.11 -7.50 -17.67
N LEU A 43 -8.90 -7.19 -17.20
CA LEU A 43 -7.72 -8.06 -17.27
C LEU A 43 -7.46 -8.85 -15.97
N ASN A 44 -8.39 -8.82 -15.00
CA ASN A 44 -8.23 -9.43 -13.68
C ASN A 44 -6.98 -8.92 -12.91
N LEU A 45 -6.63 -7.65 -13.10
CA LEU A 45 -5.57 -6.96 -12.36
C LEU A 45 -6.18 -6.11 -11.24
N CYS A 46 -5.51 -6.06 -10.10
CA CYS A 46 -5.91 -5.19 -9.00
C CYS A 46 -5.33 -3.78 -9.16
N LEU A 47 -6.14 -2.76 -8.90
CA LEU A 47 -5.66 -1.41 -8.63
C LEU A 47 -5.77 -1.15 -7.13
N VAL A 48 -4.64 -1.19 -6.43
CA VAL A 48 -4.56 -1.04 -4.96
C VAL A 48 -4.78 0.41 -4.58
N PRO A 49 -5.85 0.74 -3.81
CA PRO A 49 -6.10 2.10 -3.36
C PRO A 49 -5.08 2.53 -2.30
N LEU A 50 -4.47 3.69 -2.51
CA LEU A 50 -3.55 4.35 -1.59
C LEU A 50 -4.27 5.41 -0.78
N ILE A 51 -4.32 5.25 0.53
CA ILE A 51 -4.99 6.18 1.44
C ILE A 51 -4.02 6.59 2.54
N SER A 52 -3.96 7.87 2.84
CA SER A 52 -3.14 8.43 3.91
C SER A 52 -4.01 9.16 4.92
N VAL A 53 -3.47 9.45 6.10
CA VAL A 53 -4.13 10.28 7.13
C VAL A 53 -4.48 11.69 6.62
N THR A 54 -3.84 12.12 5.53
CA THR A 54 -4.10 13.41 4.88
C THR A 54 -5.09 13.32 3.72
N SER A 55 -5.58 12.12 3.37
CA SER A 55 -6.54 11.94 2.27
C SER A 55 -7.92 12.56 2.55
N GLY A 56 -8.22 12.84 3.83
CA GLY A 56 -9.46 13.51 4.25
C GLY A 56 -10.72 12.85 3.69
N GLY A 57 -11.70 13.65 3.25
CA GLY A 57 -12.97 13.16 2.68
C GLY A 57 -12.87 12.47 1.32
N ARG A 58 -11.67 12.31 0.72
CA ARG A 58 -11.46 11.66 -0.59
C ARG A 58 -11.42 10.14 -0.52
N ALA A 59 -11.40 9.56 0.68
CA ALA A 59 -11.28 8.10 0.85
C ALA A 59 -12.37 7.32 0.10
N ASP A 60 -13.61 7.78 0.13
CA ASP A 60 -14.74 7.12 -0.54
C ASP A 60 -14.58 7.10 -2.07
N GLY A 61 -14.10 8.19 -2.67
CA GLY A 61 -13.78 8.26 -4.08
C GLY A 61 -12.63 7.32 -4.49
N ILE A 62 -11.60 7.24 -3.66
CA ILE A 62 -10.45 6.35 -3.88
C ILE A 62 -10.86 4.88 -3.77
N LEU A 63 -11.69 4.53 -2.78
CA LEU A 63 -12.18 3.16 -2.57
C LEU A 63 -13.08 2.67 -3.69
N LYS A 64 -13.84 3.57 -4.32
CA LYS A 64 -14.81 3.23 -5.39
C LYS A 64 -14.18 2.41 -6.52
N PHE A 65 -12.93 2.69 -6.85
CA PHE A 65 -12.20 2.06 -7.95
C PHE A 65 -11.10 1.10 -7.47
N GLY A 66 -10.95 0.96 -6.15
CA GLY A 66 -9.92 0.12 -5.54
C GLY A 66 -10.25 -1.37 -5.58
N SER A 67 -9.21 -2.20 -5.63
CA SER A 67 -9.31 -3.66 -5.54
C SER A 67 -8.06 -4.28 -4.92
N GLY A 68 -8.15 -5.56 -4.52
CA GLY A 68 -7.06 -6.28 -3.88
C GLY A 68 -7.00 -6.01 -2.38
N PHE A 69 -6.36 -4.95 -1.96
CA PHE A 69 -6.29 -4.51 -0.55
C PHE A 69 -6.16 -2.98 -0.48
N ILE A 70 -6.41 -2.39 0.69
CA ILE A 70 -6.20 -0.96 0.91
C ILE A 70 -4.79 -0.76 1.48
N TYR A 71 -3.98 0.08 0.82
CA TYR A 71 -2.66 0.45 1.34
C TYR A 71 -2.76 1.76 2.11
N VAL A 72 -2.67 1.70 3.43
CA VAL A 72 -2.62 2.87 4.30
C VAL A 72 -1.19 3.35 4.45
N LEU A 73 -0.93 4.57 3.97
CA LEU A 73 0.34 5.27 4.13
C LEU A 73 0.31 6.15 5.39
N GLY A 74 1.29 5.97 6.24
CA GLY A 74 1.54 6.93 7.31
C GLY A 74 2.21 8.19 6.76
N ALA A 75 1.72 9.35 7.11
CA ALA A 75 2.39 10.61 6.80
C ALA A 75 3.65 10.75 7.66
N ILE A 76 4.83 10.79 7.02
CA ILE A 76 6.07 11.12 7.72
C ILE A 76 6.14 12.63 7.89
N GLY A 77 6.16 13.11 9.15
CA GLY A 77 6.86 14.34 9.47
C GLY A 77 6.12 15.66 9.38
N VAL A 78 4.88 15.77 9.87
CA VAL A 78 4.33 17.09 10.21
C VAL A 78 3.81 17.07 11.63
N SER A 79 4.62 17.59 12.56
CA SER A 79 4.26 18.00 13.92
C SER A 79 3.27 17.10 14.70
N GLY A 80 3.76 15.99 15.21
CA GLY A 80 3.07 15.15 16.17
C GLY A 80 4.04 14.21 16.86
N SER A 81 3.74 13.76 18.07
CA SER A 81 4.50 12.67 18.67
C SER A 81 4.26 11.40 17.85
N LYS A 82 5.21 10.47 17.81
CA LYS A 82 5.08 9.14 17.13
C LYS A 82 3.75 8.47 17.52
N ARG A 83 3.32 8.60 18.76
CA ARG A 83 2.07 8.04 19.31
C ARG A 83 0.81 8.70 18.73
N ALA A 84 0.82 10.01 18.51
CA ALA A 84 -0.32 10.72 17.91
C ALA A 84 -0.52 10.32 16.43
N ASP A 85 0.57 10.04 15.71
CA ASP A 85 0.50 9.56 14.33
C ASP A 85 0.01 8.11 14.27
N GLU A 86 0.40 7.26 15.21
CA GLU A 86 -0.09 5.87 15.33
C GLU A 86 -1.60 5.84 15.62
N ASP A 87 -2.11 6.66 16.53
CA ASP A 87 -3.55 6.74 16.83
C ASP A 87 -4.37 7.23 15.63
N ARG A 88 -3.85 8.17 14.85
CA ARG A 88 -4.49 8.63 13.61
C ARG A 88 -4.58 7.51 12.57
N ILE A 89 -3.50 6.75 12.37
CA ILE A 89 -3.46 5.60 11.45
C ILE A 89 -4.45 4.53 11.90
N LYS A 90 -4.46 4.19 13.19
CA LYS A 90 -5.39 3.23 13.76
C LYS A 90 -6.85 3.63 13.54
N ASN A 91 -7.21 4.88 13.82
CA ASN A 91 -8.55 5.40 13.59
C ASN A 91 -8.93 5.34 12.11
N LEU A 92 -8.02 5.74 11.22
CA LEU A 92 -8.23 5.64 9.78
C LEU A 92 -8.49 4.19 9.33
N VAL A 93 -7.69 3.23 9.80
CA VAL A 93 -7.89 1.80 9.49
C VAL A 93 -9.27 1.34 9.94
N LEU A 94 -9.68 1.68 11.17
CA LEU A 94 -10.99 1.31 11.71
C LEU A 94 -12.15 1.94 10.90
N GLU A 95 -11.96 3.14 10.38
CA GLU A 95 -12.93 3.80 9.48
C GLU A 95 -13.01 3.07 8.13
N LEU A 96 -11.86 2.76 7.54
CA LEU A 96 -11.79 2.07 6.24
C LEU A 96 -12.43 0.68 6.30
N LYS A 97 -12.23 -0.07 7.38
CA LYS A 97 -12.86 -1.38 7.61
C LYS A 97 -14.39 -1.31 7.76
N LYS A 98 -14.97 -0.15 8.09
CA LYS A 98 -16.42 0.07 8.08
C LYS A 98 -16.96 0.39 6.68
N LYS A 99 -16.11 0.89 5.78
CA LYS A 99 -16.47 1.35 4.44
C LYS A 99 -16.21 0.34 3.32
N SER A 100 -15.34 -0.65 3.58
CA SER A 100 -14.91 -1.61 2.56
C SER A 100 -14.56 -2.95 3.20
N ASP A 101 -14.88 -4.03 2.48
CA ASP A 101 -14.49 -5.40 2.85
C ASP A 101 -13.06 -5.76 2.41
N LEU A 102 -12.36 -4.85 1.73
CA LEU A 102 -10.97 -5.07 1.32
C LEU A 102 -10.06 -5.14 2.55
N PRO A 103 -9.10 -6.10 2.59
CA PRO A 103 -8.10 -6.13 3.65
C PRO A 103 -7.30 -4.82 3.70
N VAL A 104 -6.94 -4.39 4.90
CA VAL A 104 -6.18 -3.15 5.11
C VAL A 104 -4.75 -3.48 5.50
N ALA A 105 -3.80 -3.03 4.68
CA ALA A 105 -2.37 -3.15 4.92
C ALA A 105 -1.78 -1.77 5.30
N VAL A 106 -0.98 -1.72 6.36
CA VAL A 106 -0.35 -0.48 6.85
C VAL A 106 1.14 -0.49 6.54
N GLY A 107 1.61 0.56 5.87
CA GLY A 107 3.02 0.79 5.57
C GLY A 107 3.51 2.10 6.17
N PHE A 108 3.89 2.08 7.44
CA PHE A 108 4.39 3.26 8.14
C PHE A 108 5.44 2.89 9.18
N GLY A 109 6.68 3.34 8.95
CA GLY A 109 7.74 3.35 9.95
C GLY A 109 8.08 2.01 10.61
N ILE A 110 7.61 0.91 10.06
CA ILE A 110 7.78 -0.44 10.59
C ILE A 110 9.23 -0.86 10.41
N LYS A 111 9.92 -1.16 11.52
CA LYS A 111 11.35 -1.43 11.53
C LYS A 111 11.71 -2.77 12.15
N ASN A 112 10.85 -3.31 12.99
CA ASN A 112 11.11 -4.49 13.80
C ASN A 112 9.83 -5.27 14.09
N LYS A 113 9.97 -6.40 14.75
CA LYS A 113 8.89 -7.31 15.13
C LYS A 113 7.83 -6.67 16.03
N ASP A 114 8.23 -5.77 16.92
CA ASP A 114 7.30 -5.09 17.83
C ASP A 114 6.38 -4.16 17.06
N ASP A 115 6.93 -3.38 16.11
CA ASP A 115 6.14 -2.52 15.22
C ASP A 115 5.13 -3.36 14.39
N VAL A 116 5.54 -4.52 13.88
CA VAL A 116 4.65 -5.47 13.18
C VAL A 116 3.53 -5.94 14.10
N SER A 117 3.88 -6.31 15.34
CA SER A 117 2.92 -6.82 16.33
C SER A 117 1.89 -5.74 16.71
N GLU A 118 2.29 -4.49 16.81
CA GLU A 118 1.37 -3.37 17.07
C GLU A 118 0.40 -3.16 15.90
N VAL A 119 0.90 -3.14 14.67
CA VAL A 119 0.05 -2.99 13.47
C VAL A 119 -0.96 -4.13 13.35
N LYS A 120 -0.57 -5.36 13.62
CA LYS A 120 -1.45 -6.54 13.58
C LYS A 120 -2.64 -6.47 14.54
N LYS A 121 -2.62 -5.61 15.54
CA LYS A 121 -3.76 -5.44 16.48
C LYS A 121 -4.98 -4.77 15.84
N TYR A 122 -4.79 -4.04 14.73
CA TYR A 122 -5.87 -3.28 14.10
C TYR A 122 -5.93 -3.38 12.57
N ALA A 123 -4.84 -3.76 11.91
CA ALA A 123 -4.76 -3.96 10.46
C ALA A 123 -4.59 -5.43 10.09
N ASP A 124 -4.90 -5.78 8.85
CA ASP A 124 -4.82 -7.16 8.35
C ASP A 124 -3.40 -7.52 7.91
N ALA A 125 -2.60 -6.52 7.52
CA ALA A 125 -1.20 -6.71 7.13
C ALA A 125 -0.33 -5.50 7.47
N ALA A 126 0.98 -5.76 7.59
CA ALA A 126 2.03 -4.76 7.74
C ALA A 126 2.96 -4.79 6.52
N ILE A 127 3.26 -3.63 5.94
CA ILE A 127 4.15 -3.49 4.79
C ILE A 127 5.48 -2.92 5.24
N ILE A 128 6.56 -3.68 5.03
CA ILE A 128 7.92 -3.31 5.39
C ILE A 128 8.72 -3.04 4.11
N GLY A 129 9.07 -1.78 3.87
CA GLY A 129 9.88 -1.39 2.70
C GLY A 129 11.31 -1.03 3.07
N THR A 130 11.50 0.15 3.65
CA THR A 130 12.81 0.74 3.92
C THR A 130 13.76 -0.18 4.71
N GLN A 131 13.24 -0.94 5.67
CA GLN A 131 14.06 -1.86 6.46
C GLN A 131 14.56 -3.02 5.61
N ILE A 132 13.73 -3.59 4.74
CA ILE A 132 14.14 -4.64 3.79
C ILE A 132 15.24 -4.14 2.86
N VAL A 133 15.07 -2.94 2.28
CA VAL A 133 16.11 -2.33 1.42
C VAL A 133 17.44 -2.17 2.16
N LYS A 134 17.41 -1.75 3.43
CA LYS A 134 18.62 -1.63 4.26
C LYS A 134 19.28 -2.97 4.53
N LEU A 135 18.50 -4.03 4.73
CA LEU A 135 19.04 -5.39 4.91
C LEU A 135 19.65 -5.90 3.61
N CYS A 136 18.98 -5.71 2.46
CA CYS A 136 19.52 -6.08 1.15
C CYS A 136 20.84 -5.36 0.81
N ALA A 137 21.04 -4.14 1.31
CA ALA A 137 22.31 -3.42 1.13
C ALA A 137 23.47 -3.97 1.97
N LYS A 138 23.17 -4.75 3.02
CA LYS A 138 24.17 -5.25 3.99
C LYS A 138 24.43 -6.75 3.88
N PHE A 139 23.40 -7.51 3.53
CA PHE A 139 23.39 -8.97 3.57
C PHE A 139 22.95 -9.57 2.24
N SER A 140 23.33 -10.82 1.99
CA SER A 140 22.92 -11.56 0.79
C SER A 140 22.66 -13.03 1.12
N GLY A 141 22.00 -13.74 0.20
CA GLY A 141 21.76 -15.18 0.32
C GLY A 141 21.07 -15.58 1.63
N LYS A 142 21.56 -16.64 2.25
CA LYS A 142 20.99 -17.22 3.49
C LYS A 142 21.05 -16.26 4.69
N GLU A 143 22.04 -15.38 4.72
CA GLU A 143 22.18 -14.41 5.81
C GLU A 143 21.10 -13.34 5.71
N LEU A 144 20.80 -12.84 4.51
CA LEU A 144 19.69 -11.91 4.29
C LEU A 144 18.36 -12.52 4.75
N VAL A 145 18.08 -13.78 4.38
CA VAL A 145 16.84 -14.46 4.81
C VAL A 145 16.73 -14.48 6.34
N LYS A 146 17.82 -14.86 7.05
CA LYS A 146 17.82 -14.86 8.53
C LYS A 146 17.55 -13.48 9.13
N GLU A 147 18.10 -12.42 8.52
CA GLU A 147 17.88 -11.06 9.03
C GLU A 147 16.45 -10.56 8.72
N VAL A 148 15.87 -10.97 7.59
CA VAL A 148 14.48 -10.68 7.26
C VAL A 148 13.52 -11.42 8.21
N ASP A 149 13.78 -12.70 8.52
CA ASP A 149 12.96 -13.50 9.44
C ASP A 149 12.85 -12.89 10.85
N LYS A 150 13.84 -12.11 11.28
CA LYS A 150 13.80 -11.40 12.58
C LYS A 150 12.77 -10.28 12.62
N LEU A 151 12.21 -9.86 11.49
CA LEU A 151 11.20 -8.82 11.41
C LEU A 151 9.79 -9.34 11.70
N PHE A 152 9.61 -10.66 11.68
CA PHE A 152 8.35 -11.37 11.88
C PHE A 152 8.42 -12.30 13.09
#